data_637217aef6d474a2bf8e8fe763e8887b
#
_entry.id   637217aef6d474a2bf8e8fe763e8887b
#
_cell.length_a   1.000
_cell.length_b   1.000
_cell.length_c   1.000
_cell.angle_alpha   90.00
_cell.angle_beta   90.00
_cell.angle_gamma   90.00
#
_symmetry.space_group_name_H-M   'P 1'
#
loop_
_entity.id
_entity.type
_entity.pdbx_description
1 polymer ?
#
loop_
_entity_poly.entity_id
_entity_poly.type
_entity_poly.pdbx_seq_one_letter_code
_entity_poly.pdbx_strand_id
1 'polypeptide(L)'
;MLYDPEKKKTIYAQNEDKYFTPASNTKLLTFYVSHKILEEETNSLNYFVEGDSLVFWGTGNPAFLHPDFEDDTVLDFLRSSSKKLYLADNFSDVAPNGAGWSWNWYNYYYGPERSAFPMYGNIVRFSIDAEENHLNYYPRFFSDNIKINQELETTSYQINRERYTNNFEYALKSDSLHFETDKPFITSQGLVVQMLRDTLKREVSSVDYDLVKDRPHHKLKGIASDSLFKQMLTISDNFLAEQLLVMASDQLFDSLNVDRVIEYGITNFLNDLPDRPIWVDGSGLSSYNKITPRSIIALLDKIWNEVANRKIVAFFPAGGTSGTIKSWYKSDTETPYLYAKTGTLSGTHCLSGYLFAKSGRMLYFSFMHNNYIINSNILKSEMEKVLFPIYQHY
;
A
#
# COMPACT_ATOMS: atom_id res chain seq x y z
N MET A 1 -15.84 11.26 -16.13
CA MET A 1 -15.17 12.22 -17.04
C MET A 1 -14.29 11.45 -18.02
N LEU A 2 -14.26 11.88 -19.28
CA LEU A 2 -13.41 11.33 -20.35
C LEU A 2 -12.70 12.51 -21.04
N TYR A 3 -11.39 12.41 -21.23
CA TYR A 3 -10.54 13.50 -21.72
C TYR A 3 -9.55 13.01 -22.78
N ASP A 4 -9.41 13.77 -23.85
CA ASP A 4 -8.42 13.57 -24.92
C ASP A 4 -7.23 14.51 -24.67
N PRO A 5 -6.06 14.00 -24.21
CA PRO A 5 -4.90 14.85 -23.88
C PRO A 5 -4.24 15.43 -25.13
N GLU A 6 -4.29 14.75 -26.28
CA GLU A 6 -3.71 15.21 -27.54
C GLU A 6 -4.46 16.46 -28.05
N LYS A 7 -5.78 16.41 -28.00
CA LYS A 7 -6.62 17.54 -28.40
C LYS A 7 -6.86 18.55 -27.29
N LYS A 8 -6.41 18.27 -26.06
CA LYS A 8 -6.71 19.06 -24.85
C LYS A 8 -8.21 19.29 -24.68
N LYS A 9 -9.02 18.25 -24.90
CA LYS A 9 -10.49 18.38 -24.95
C LYS A 9 -11.19 17.39 -24.05
N THR A 10 -12.11 17.90 -23.24
CA THR A 10 -13.09 17.06 -22.54
C THR A 10 -14.09 16.51 -23.57
N ILE A 11 -14.17 15.17 -23.65
CA ILE A 11 -15.10 14.46 -24.54
C ILE A 11 -16.46 14.32 -23.85
N TYR A 12 -16.43 13.95 -22.58
CA TYR A 12 -17.62 13.81 -21.74
C TYR A 12 -17.30 14.18 -20.29
N ALA A 13 -18.20 14.91 -19.66
CA ALA A 13 -18.12 15.22 -18.23
C ALA A 13 -19.51 15.19 -17.59
N GLN A 14 -19.57 14.64 -16.39
CA GLN A 14 -20.74 14.68 -15.52
C GLN A 14 -20.26 14.79 -14.08
N ASN A 15 -20.71 15.80 -13.35
CA ASN A 15 -20.31 16.11 -11.97
C ASN A 15 -18.77 16.16 -11.80
N GLU A 16 -18.05 16.66 -12.81
CA GLU A 16 -16.58 16.67 -12.83
C GLU A 16 -15.97 17.56 -11.75
N ASP A 17 -16.74 18.52 -11.23
CA ASP A 17 -16.42 19.48 -10.17
C ASP A 17 -16.94 19.05 -8.78
N LYS A 18 -17.65 17.92 -8.68
CA LYS A 18 -18.15 17.41 -7.39
C LYS A 18 -17.12 16.56 -6.68
N TYR A 19 -17.05 16.70 -5.37
CA TYR A 19 -16.17 15.91 -4.54
C TYR A 19 -16.75 14.50 -4.29
N PHE A 20 -15.96 13.49 -4.58
CA PHE A 20 -16.27 12.08 -4.34
C PHE A 20 -15.24 11.49 -3.37
N THR A 21 -15.64 10.47 -2.62
CA THR A 21 -14.74 9.58 -1.91
C THR A 21 -14.01 8.71 -2.94
N PRO A 22 -12.68 8.81 -3.07
CA PRO A 22 -11.93 8.12 -4.12
C PRO A 22 -11.65 6.64 -3.78
N ALA A 23 -11.80 6.21 -2.54
CA ALA A 23 -11.28 4.96 -2.06
C ALA A 23 -9.80 4.80 -2.51
N SER A 24 -9.37 3.63 -2.97
CA SER A 24 -7.97 3.41 -3.38
C SER A 24 -7.51 4.18 -4.64
N ASN A 25 -8.35 5.01 -5.26
CA ASN A 25 -7.85 6.00 -6.23
C ASN A 25 -7.01 7.10 -5.55
N THR A 26 -7.11 7.26 -4.22
CA THR A 26 -6.18 8.07 -3.39
C THR A 26 -4.72 7.68 -3.64
N LYS A 27 -4.44 6.40 -3.91
CA LYS A 27 -3.09 5.91 -4.21
C LYS A 27 -2.45 6.56 -5.45
N LEU A 28 -3.23 7.21 -6.30
CA LEU A 28 -2.68 8.03 -7.39
C LEU A 28 -1.98 9.29 -6.85
N LEU A 29 -2.54 9.91 -5.79
CA LEU A 29 -1.89 11.03 -5.08
C LEU A 29 -0.62 10.54 -4.37
N THR A 30 -0.76 9.45 -3.62
CA THR A 30 0.36 8.81 -2.90
C THR A 30 1.50 8.45 -3.85
N PHE A 31 1.18 7.79 -4.96
CA PHE A 31 2.15 7.43 -5.99
C PHE A 31 2.89 8.66 -6.52
N TYR A 32 2.14 9.66 -6.99
CA TYR A 32 2.74 10.82 -7.61
C TYR A 32 3.62 11.61 -6.63
N VAL A 33 3.13 11.87 -5.42
CA VAL A 33 3.88 12.62 -4.41
C VAL A 33 5.10 11.83 -3.92
N SER A 34 4.96 10.55 -3.64
CA SER A 34 6.09 9.71 -3.21
C SER A 34 7.14 9.55 -4.33
N HIS A 35 6.70 9.45 -5.60
CA HIS A 35 7.60 9.40 -6.75
C HIS A 35 8.43 10.69 -6.94
N LYS A 36 7.86 11.86 -6.53
CA LYS A 36 8.58 13.15 -6.56
C LYS A 36 9.59 13.30 -5.43
N ILE A 37 9.45 12.53 -4.35
CA ILE A 37 10.24 12.69 -3.12
C ILE A 37 11.29 11.59 -2.98
N LEU A 38 10.87 10.32 -3.18
CA LEU A 38 11.74 9.18 -2.91
C LEU A 38 12.79 9.00 -4.01
N GLU A 39 13.98 8.63 -3.60
CA GLU A 39 15.07 8.24 -4.47
C GLU A 39 14.82 6.87 -5.12
N GLU A 40 15.62 6.54 -6.14
CA GLU A 40 15.50 5.25 -6.85
C GLU A 40 15.73 4.07 -5.89
N GLU A 41 16.78 4.13 -5.07
CA GLU A 41 17.01 3.20 -3.97
C GLU A 41 16.51 3.83 -2.67
N THR A 42 15.57 3.17 -2.01
CA THR A 42 14.95 3.69 -0.80
C THR A 42 15.86 3.55 0.42
N ASN A 43 15.67 4.43 1.40
CA ASN A 43 16.34 4.31 2.69
C ASN A 43 15.67 3.22 3.53
N SER A 44 16.39 2.14 3.84
CA SER A 44 15.85 0.99 4.60
C SER A 44 15.96 1.17 6.10
N LEU A 45 17.03 1.81 6.57
CA LEU A 45 17.19 2.24 7.96
C LEU A 45 18.25 3.35 8.06
N ASN A 46 18.19 4.12 9.13
CA ASN A 46 19.21 5.06 9.54
C ASN A 46 20.10 4.44 10.62
N TYR A 47 21.39 4.72 10.63
CA TYR A 47 22.31 4.16 11.61
C TYR A 47 23.57 5.01 11.85
N PHE A 48 24.21 4.82 13.01
CA PHE A 48 25.57 5.23 13.25
C PHE A 48 26.32 4.19 14.09
N VAL A 49 27.64 4.26 14.06
CA VAL A 49 28.52 3.40 14.87
C VAL A 49 29.30 4.26 15.86
N GLU A 50 29.26 3.90 17.14
CA GLU A 50 30.04 4.54 18.18
C GLU A 50 30.71 3.47 19.07
N GLY A 51 32.04 3.42 19.01
CA GLY A 51 32.81 2.39 19.73
C GLY A 51 32.41 0.97 19.33
N ASP A 52 31.85 0.19 20.26
CA ASP A 52 31.39 -1.18 20.07
C ASP A 52 29.87 -1.28 19.81
N SER A 53 29.24 -0.17 19.52
CA SER A 53 27.79 -0.08 19.36
C SER A 53 27.40 0.30 17.94
N LEU A 54 26.42 -0.38 17.38
CA LEU A 54 25.65 -0.01 16.18
C LEU A 54 24.27 0.40 16.63
N VAL A 55 23.96 1.68 16.53
CA VAL A 55 22.64 2.24 16.81
C VAL A 55 21.92 2.45 15.48
N PHE A 56 20.68 1.98 15.38
CA PHE A 56 19.88 2.09 14.16
C PHE A 56 18.42 2.36 14.48
N TRP A 57 17.67 2.93 13.50
CA TRP A 57 16.23 3.19 13.62
C TRP A 57 15.53 3.12 12.29
N GLY A 58 14.20 2.94 12.36
CA GLY A 58 13.38 2.76 11.19
C GLY A 58 13.08 4.06 10.44
N THR A 59 12.85 3.93 9.16
CA THR A 59 12.48 4.97 8.20
C THR A 59 11.09 4.78 7.63
N GLY A 60 10.35 3.78 8.17
CA GLY A 60 9.08 3.35 7.60
C GLY A 60 9.21 2.41 6.40
N ASN A 61 10.41 2.00 5.99
CA ASN A 61 10.59 1.10 4.85
C ASN A 61 9.96 -0.28 5.12
N PRO A 62 9.02 -0.74 4.25
CA PRO A 62 8.25 -1.96 4.49
C PRO A 62 8.95 -3.25 4.05
N ALA A 63 10.11 -3.18 3.38
CA ALA A 63 10.67 -4.34 2.68
C ALA A 63 11.29 -5.40 3.61
N PHE A 64 11.69 -5.02 4.84
CA PHE A 64 12.42 -5.92 5.73
C PHE A 64 11.61 -7.17 6.07
N LEU A 65 12.06 -8.33 5.56
CA LEU A 65 11.42 -9.64 5.71
C LEU A 65 9.97 -9.69 5.20
N HIS A 66 9.60 -8.76 4.34
CA HIS A 66 8.25 -8.74 3.76
C HIS A 66 8.05 -9.98 2.87
N PRO A 67 6.92 -10.70 3.00
CA PRO A 67 6.74 -11.96 2.27
C PRO A 67 6.67 -11.83 0.74
N ASP A 68 6.45 -10.63 0.23
CA ASP A 68 6.31 -10.35 -1.21
C ASP A 68 7.53 -9.64 -1.83
N PHE A 69 8.59 -9.39 -1.04
CA PHE A 69 9.83 -8.78 -1.52
C PHE A 69 11.05 -9.63 -1.17
N GLU A 70 11.94 -9.78 -2.14
CA GLU A 70 13.25 -10.40 -1.94
C GLU A 70 14.27 -9.28 -1.66
N ASP A 71 14.37 -8.83 -0.41
CA ASP A 71 15.32 -7.81 0.03
C ASP A 71 15.94 -8.18 1.39
N ASP A 72 17.13 -8.74 1.34
CA ASP A 72 17.89 -9.13 2.53
C ASP A 72 18.86 -8.03 3.03
N THR A 73 18.79 -6.83 2.48
CA THR A 73 19.73 -5.73 2.76
C THR A 73 19.86 -5.43 4.25
N VAL A 74 18.75 -5.23 4.95
CA VAL A 74 18.74 -4.96 6.41
C VAL A 74 19.19 -6.20 7.19
N LEU A 75 18.75 -7.39 6.77
CA LEU A 75 19.11 -8.64 7.43
C LEU A 75 20.62 -8.90 7.38
N ASP A 76 21.21 -8.78 6.21
CA ASP A 76 22.64 -8.98 5.99
C ASP A 76 23.48 -7.92 6.70
N PHE A 77 23.04 -6.67 6.67
CA PHE A 77 23.71 -5.58 7.37
C PHE A 77 23.77 -5.84 8.88
N LEU A 78 22.64 -6.17 9.50
CA LEU A 78 22.58 -6.43 10.93
C LEU A 78 23.29 -7.72 11.33
N ARG A 79 23.22 -8.78 10.52
CA ARG A 79 23.89 -10.06 10.77
C ARG A 79 25.41 -9.96 10.66
N SER A 80 25.90 -9.26 9.66
CA SER A 80 27.35 -9.11 9.41
C SER A 80 28.05 -8.22 10.43
N SER A 81 27.31 -7.36 11.14
CA SER A 81 27.87 -6.47 12.14
C SER A 81 28.40 -7.23 13.34
N SER A 82 29.66 -7.00 13.75
CA SER A 82 30.24 -7.52 15.00
C SER A 82 29.89 -6.67 16.21
N LYS A 83 29.18 -5.52 16.02
CA LYS A 83 28.86 -4.57 17.07
C LYS A 83 27.66 -5.01 17.90
N LYS A 84 27.52 -4.48 19.12
CA LYS A 84 26.29 -4.56 19.89
C LYS A 84 25.20 -3.77 19.19
N LEU A 85 23.99 -4.35 19.08
CA LEU A 85 22.88 -3.79 18.34
C LEU A 85 21.92 -3.04 19.25
N TYR A 86 21.59 -1.81 18.88
CA TYR A 86 20.66 -0.95 19.60
C TYR A 86 19.62 -0.37 18.63
N LEU A 87 18.35 -0.72 18.83
CA LEU A 87 17.22 -0.10 18.13
C LEU A 87 16.79 1.16 18.85
N ALA A 88 16.86 2.32 18.19
CA ALA A 88 16.34 3.56 18.73
C ALA A 88 14.82 3.64 18.52
N ASP A 89 14.10 4.11 19.56
CA ASP A 89 12.64 4.12 19.62
C ASP A 89 12.03 5.36 18.99
N ASN A 90 11.86 5.34 17.68
CA ASN A 90 11.09 6.36 16.94
C ASN A 90 9.65 5.92 16.63
N PHE A 91 9.12 4.93 17.30
CA PHE A 91 7.78 4.37 17.03
C PHE A 91 6.64 5.34 17.36
N SER A 92 6.81 6.19 18.38
CA SER A 92 5.82 7.20 18.76
C SER A 92 5.62 8.29 17.70
N ASP A 93 6.54 8.43 16.74
CA ASP A 93 6.45 9.44 15.69
C ASP A 93 5.45 9.07 14.59
N VAL A 94 5.00 7.82 14.56
CA VAL A 94 4.04 7.30 13.58
C VAL A 94 2.73 6.97 14.25
N ALA A 95 1.65 7.65 13.82
CA ALA A 95 0.30 7.22 14.19
C ALA A 95 -0.02 5.89 13.49
N PRO A 96 -0.32 4.80 14.23
CA PRO A 96 -0.51 3.47 13.64
C PRO A 96 -1.69 3.39 12.67
N ASN A 97 -2.71 4.22 12.88
CA ASN A 97 -3.92 4.25 12.05
C ASN A 97 -4.18 5.63 11.47
N GLY A 98 -4.73 5.69 10.28
CA GLY A 98 -5.15 6.93 9.65
C GLY A 98 -6.47 7.46 10.21
N ALA A 99 -6.69 8.78 10.09
CA ALA A 99 -7.93 9.42 10.51
C ALA A 99 -9.14 8.85 9.76
N GLY A 100 -10.19 8.49 10.50
CA GLY A 100 -11.44 7.93 9.92
C GLY A 100 -11.35 6.46 9.52
N TRP A 101 -10.30 5.74 9.91
CA TRP A 101 -10.25 4.28 9.75
C TRP A 101 -11.22 3.60 10.68
N SER A 102 -11.86 2.52 10.20
CA SER A 102 -12.78 1.74 11.01
C SER A 102 -12.05 0.88 12.03
N TRP A 103 -12.48 0.94 13.30
CA TRP A 103 -11.85 0.23 14.42
C TRP A 103 -11.81 -1.30 14.25
N ASN A 104 -12.68 -1.89 13.42
CA ASN A 104 -12.75 -3.33 13.18
C ASN A 104 -11.82 -3.81 12.06
N TRP A 105 -11.09 -2.91 11.39
CA TRP A 105 -10.18 -3.30 10.30
C TRP A 105 -8.88 -3.98 10.78
N TYR A 106 -8.61 -3.95 12.06
CA TYR A 106 -7.46 -4.62 12.67
C TYR A 106 -7.33 -6.12 12.34
N ASN A 107 -8.41 -6.78 11.94
CA ASN A 107 -8.47 -8.21 11.63
C ASN A 107 -8.49 -8.52 10.13
N TYR A 108 -8.38 -7.51 9.26
CA TYR A 108 -8.42 -7.70 7.83
C TYR A 108 -7.05 -7.40 7.20
N TYR A 109 -6.68 -8.19 6.17
CA TYR A 109 -5.41 -8.11 5.46
C TYR A 109 -5.04 -6.70 4.96
N TYR A 110 -6.05 -5.86 4.72
CA TYR A 110 -5.88 -4.50 4.21
C TYR A 110 -5.69 -3.42 5.29
N GLY A 111 -5.66 -3.80 6.57
CA GLY A 111 -5.57 -2.89 7.72
C GLY A 111 -4.35 -3.03 8.62
N PRO A 112 -3.13 -3.35 8.12
CA PRO A 112 -1.93 -3.29 8.94
C PRO A 112 -1.66 -1.89 9.46
N GLU A 113 -1.13 -1.81 10.68
CA GLU A 113 -0.72 -0.57 11.30
C GLU A 113 0.49 0.03 10.57
N ARG A 114 0.56 1.36 10.44
CA ARG A 114 1.80 2.06 10.10
C ARG A 114 2.82 1.83 11.21
N SER A 115 4.09 1.76 10.85
CA SER A 115 5.15 1.68 11.85
C SER A 115 6.46 2.31 11.36
N ALA A 116 7.30 2.70 12.31
CA ALA A 116 8.62 3.23 12.03
C ALA A 116 9.56 2.16 11.46
N PHE A 117 9.47 0.94 11.99
CA PHE A 117 10.30 -0.19 11.60
C PHE A 117 9.43 -1.41 11.26
N PRO A 118 8.82 -1.44 10.06
CA PRO A 118 8.04 -2.59 9.62
C PRO A 118 8.87 -3.87 9.54
N MET A 119 8.28 -4.98 9.97
CA MET A 119 8.82 -6.32 9.77
C MET A 119 7.70 -7.23 9.25
N TYR A 120 8.01 -8.06 8.26
CA TYR A 120 7.04 -9.01 7.68
C TYR A 120 5.77 -8.35 7.12
N GLY A 121 5.84 -7.08 6.69
CA GLY A 121 4.68 -6.32 6.26
C GLY A 121 3.66 -6.01 7.36
N ASN A 122 4.06 -6.10 8.64
CA ASN A 122 3.20 -6.01 9.82
C ASN A 122 2.03 -6.98 9.81
N ILE A 123 2.21 -8.16 9.19
CA ILE A 123 1.22 -9.24 9.06
C ILE A 123 1.79 -10.59 9.49
N VAL A 124 0.89 -11.48 9.87
CA VAL A 124 1.15 -12.93 9.84
C VAL A 124 0.42 -13.49 8.63
N ARG A 125 1.16 -14.07 7.68
CA ARG A 125 0.61 -14.78 6.53
C ARG A 125 0.30 -16.21 6.93
N PHE A 126 -0.94 -16.61 6.72
CA PHE A 126 -1.41 -17.96 6.96
C PHE A 126 -1.77 -18.62 5.64
N SER A 127 -1.35 -19.86 5.48
CA SER A 127 -1.74 -20.67 4.32
C SER A 127 -2.05 -22.11 4.73
N ILE A 128 -2.93 -22.75 4.00
CA ILE A 128 -3.25 -24.17 4.16
C ILE A 128 -3.03 -24.85 2.82
N ASP A 129 -2.17 -25.85 2.81
CA ASP A 129 -2.01 -26.72 1.66
C ASP A 129 -3.17 -27.73 1.65
N ALA A 130 -3.80 -27.88 0.47
CA ALA A 130 -4.94 -28.76 0.29
C ALA A 130 -4.59 -30.24 0.48
N GLU A 131 -3.33 -30.64 0.20
CA GLU A 131 -2.87 -32.03 0.31
C GLU A 131 -2.52 -32.41 1.75
N GLU A 132 -1.90 -31.50 2.49
CA GLU A 132 -1.42 -31.76 3.85
C GLU A 132 -2.43 -31.41 4.94
N ASN A 133 -3.46 -30.58 4.64
CA ASN A 133 -4.43 -30.02 5.59
C ASN A 133 -3.74 -29.44 6.85
N HIS A 134 -2.57 -28.86 6.64
CA HIS A 134 -1.71 -28.28 7.68
C HIS A 134 -1.70 -26.76 7.57
N LEU A 135 -1.85 -26.08 8.72
CA LEU A 135 -1.74 -24.63 8.79
C LEU A 135 -0.26 -24.23 8.78
N ASN A 136 0.15 -23.57 7.72
CA ASN A 136 1.42 -22.88 7.64
C ASN A 136 1.23 -21.40 8.00
N TYR A 137 2.25 -20.80 8.60
CA TYR A 137 2.24 -19.36 8.93
C TYR A 137 3.66 -18.80 8.95
N TYR A 138 3.74 -17.50 8.65
CA TYR A 138 4.99 -16.74 8.62
C TYR A 138 4.73 -15.30 9.11
N PRO A 139 5.54 -14.78 10.07
CA PRO A 139 6.73 -15.40 10.69
C PRO A 139 6.41 -16.45 11.73
N ARG A 140 7.34 -17.39 11.93
CA ARG A 140 7.25 -18.43 12.97
C ARG A 140 7.34 -17.90 14.40
N PHE A 141 7.75 -16.66 14.56
CA PHE A 141 7.79 -15.95 15.85
C PHE A 141 6.48 -16.06 16.64
N PHE A 142 5.33 -16.08 15.95
CA PHE A 142 4.01 -16.14 16.59
C PHE A 142 3.52 -17.55 16.91
N SER A 143 4.37 -18.59 16.89
CA SER A 143 3.97 -19.99 17.10
C SER A 143 3.15 -20.21 18.38
N ASP A 144 3.55 -19.61 19.49
CA ASP A 144 2.89 -19.75 20.79
C ASP A 144 1.59 -18.94 20.90
N ASN A 145 1.36 -18.05 19.94
CA ASN A 145 0.20 -17.17 19.88
C ASN A 145 -0.93 -17.72 18.99
N ILE A 146 -0.72 -18.85 18.32
CA ILE A 146 -1.68 -19.42 17.36
C ILE A 146 -2.37 -20.62 17.98
N LYS A 147 -3.70 -20.58 18.09
CA LYS A 147 -4.52 -21.63 18.69
C LYS A 147 -5.64 -22.07 17.76
N ILE A 148 -5.91 -23.38 17.75
CA ILE A 148 -7.09 -23.92 17.09
C ILE A 148 -8.32 -23.68 17.95
N ASN A 149 -9.39 -23.16 17.37
CA ASN A 149 -10.69 -23.05 18.00
C ASN A 149 -11.57 -24.21 17.51
N GLN A 150 -11.70 -25.25 18.34
CA GLN A 150 -12.47 -26.47 18.02
C GLN A 150 -14.00 -26.26 18.16
N GLU A 151 -14.41 -25.21 18.85
CA GLU A 151 -15.83 -24.93 19.10
C GLU A 151 -16.45 -24.09 17.98
N LEU A 152 -15.63 -23.53 17.09
CA LEU A 152 -16.11 -22.68 16.01
C LEU A 152 -16.62 -23.53 14.85
N GLU A 153 -17.93 -23.74 14.77
CA GLU A 153 -18.58 -24.31 13.59
C GLU A 153 -18.51 -23.31 12.43
N THR A 154 -17.74 -23.65 11.41
CA THR A 154 -17.57 -22.78 10.25
C THR A 154 -17.70 -23.56 8.94
N THR A 155 -18.24 -22.88 7.93
CA THR A 155 -18.36 -23.42 6.56
C THR A 155 -17.13 -23.09 5.70
N SER A 156 -16.18 -22.32 6.25
CA SER A 156 -14.92 -21.91 5.58
C SER A 156 -13.82 -21.75 6.61
N TYR A 157 -12.55 -21.79 6.18
CA TYR A 157 -11.46 -21.42 7.07
C TYR A 157 -11.66 -20.02 7.62
N GLN A 158 -11.45 -19.86 8.91
CA GLN A 158 -11.45 -18.57 9.57
C GLN A 158 -10.19 -18.44 10.42
N ILE A 159 -9.54 -17.31 10.29
CA ILE A 159 -8.44 -16.91 11.15
C ILE A 159 -8.77 -15.52 11.66
N ASN A 160 -8.74 -15.35 12.98
CA ASN A 160 -9.04 -14.10 13.63
C ASN A 160 -7.94 -13.75 14.63
N ARG A 161 -7.53 -12.50 14.67
CA ARG A 161 -6.70 -11.97 15.75
C ARG A 161 -7.58 -11.40 16.86
N GLU A 162 -7.21 -11.64 18.10
CA GLU A 162 -7.81 -10.93 19.22
C GLU A 162 -7.54 -9.43 19.12
N ARG A 163 -8.51 -8.62 19.52
CA ARG A 163 -8.45 -7.18 19.26
C ARG A 163 -7.24 -6.45 19.88
N TYR A 164 -6.86 -6.81 21.10
CA TYR A 164 -5.86 -6.10 21.89
C TYR A 164 -4.58 -6.88 22.13
N THR A 165 -4.45 -8.03 21.49
CA THR A 165 -3.28 -8.91 21.57
C THR A 165 -2.85 -9.38 20.21
N ASN A 166 -1.71 -10.04 20.14
CA ASN A 166 -1.26 -10.76 18.95
C ASN A 166 -1.56 -12.26 19.04
N ASN A 167 -2.63 -12.65 19.73
CA ASN A 167 -3.14 -14.02 19.71
C ASN A 167 -4.04 -14.21 18.49
N PHE A 168 -3.86 -15.35 17.82
CA PHE A 168 -4.63 -15.73 16.63
C PHE A 168 -5.38 -17.02 16.91
N GLU A 169 -6.65 -17.03 16.56
CA GLU A 169 -7.49 -18.21 16.59
C GLU A 169 -7.83 -18.65 15.17
N TYR A 170 -7.76 -19.93 14.89
CA TYR A 170 -8.15 -20.47 13.61
C TYR A 170 -9.10 -21.65 13.74
N ALA A 171 -10.03 -21.78 12.79
CA ALA A 171 -10.91 -22.91 12.63
C ALA A 171 -10.66 -23.57 11.29
N LEU A 172 -10.49 -24.90 11.31
CA LEU A 172 -10.29 -25.72 10.12
C LEU A 172 -11.62 -26.23 9.60
N LYS A 173 -11.74 -26.31 8.27
CA LYS A 173 -12.82 -27.03 7.60
C LYS A 173 -12.27 -28.25 6.88
N SER A 174 -13.02 -29.38 6.96
CA SER A 174 -12.57 -30.67 6.44
C SER A 174 -12.51 -30.84 4.91
N ASP A 175 -13.08 -29.88 4.13
CA ASP A 175 -13.28 -30.04 2.67
C ASP A 175 -12.52 -28.97 1.86
N SER A 176 -11.30 -28.68 2.21
CA SER A 176 -10.69 -27.43 1.80
C SER A 176 -9.76 -27.49 0.62
N LEU A 177 -10.01 -26.51 -0.22
CA LEU A 177 -9.13 -26.01 -1.25
C LEU A 177 -8.02 -25.15 -0.63
N HIS A 178 -6.98 -24.88 -1.39
CA HIS A 178 -5.92 -23.92 -1.02
C HIS A 178 -6.51 -22.63 -0.42
N PHE A 179 -5.99 -22.23 0.73
CA PHE A 179 -6.40 -21.03 1.46
C PHE A 179 -5.17 -20.22 1.85
N GLU A 180 -5.21 -18.94 1.62
CA GLU A 180 -4.19 -17.99 2.07
C GLU A 180 -4.87 -16.71 2.58
N THR A 181 -4.37 -16.18 3.70
CA THR A 181 -4.82 -14.91 4.25
C THR A 181 -3.74 -14.26 5.10
N ASP A 182 -3.70 -12.96 5.08
CA ASP A 182 -2.84 -12.14 5.92
C ASP A 182 -3.64 -11.56 7.09
N LYS A 183 -3.05 -11.57 8.29
CA LYS A 183 -3.63 -10.96 9.50
C LYS A 183 -2.64 -9.96 10.09
N PRO A 184 -3.05 -8.68 10.22
CA PRO A 184 -2.21 -7.69 10.85
C PRO A 184 -1.89 -8.05 12.30
N PHE A 185 -0.68 -7.77 12.75
CA PHE A 185 -0.35 -7.79 14.17
C PHE A 185 -0.20 -6.35 14.72
N ILE A 186 -0.37 -6.18 16.02
CA ILE A 186 -0.14 -4.91 16.72
C ILE A 186 1.37 -4.71 16.82
N THR A 187 1.84 -3.57 16.32
CA THR A 187 3.26 -3.24 16.33
C THR A 187 3.65 -2.48 17.60
N SER A 188 4.88 -2.67 18.04
CA SER A 188 5.51 -1.87 19.08
C SER A 188 7.02 -2.05 19.02
N GLN A 189 7.78 -1.09 19.54
CA GLN A 189 9.22 -1.24 19.67
C GLN A 189 9.61 -2.53 20.39
N GLY A 190 8.96 -2.82 21.52
CA GLY A 190 9.25 -4.03 22.29
C GLY A 190 9.04 -5.32 21.49
N LEU A 191 8.00 -5.39 20.67
CA LEU A 191 7.77 -6.52 19.78
C LEU A 191 8.85 -6.61 18.69
N VAL A 192 9.19 -5.48 18.05
CA VAL A 192 10.23 -5.46 17.01
C VAL A 192 11.59 -5.88 17.57
N VAL A 193 11.96 -5.44 18.76
CA VAL A 193 13.20 -5.91 19.43
C VAL A 193 13.18 -7.41 19.65
N GLN A 194 12.06 -7.98 20.09
CA GLN A 194 11.93 -9.45 20.27
C GLN A 194 12.02 -10.19 18.94
N MET A 195 11.36 -9.70 17.90
CA MET A 195 11.40 -10.28 16.55
C MET A 195 12.81 -10.20 15.95
N LEU A 196 13.52 -9.08 16.16
CA LEU A 196 14.93 -8.95 15.74
C LEU A 196 15.84 -9.95 16.46
N ARG A 197 15.68 -10.10 17.79
CA ARG A 197 16.43 -11.12 18.55
C ARG A 197 16.18 -12.52 18.02
N ASP A 198 14.91 -12.85 17.78
CA ASP A 198 14.55 -14.16 17.23
C ASP A 198 15.12 -14.35 15.81
N THR A 199 15.00 -13.36 14.94
CA THR A 199 15.49 -13.45 13.54
C THR A 199 17.01 -13.50 13.45
N LEU A 200 17.71 -12.66 14.24
CA LEU A 200 19.18 -12.55 14.21
C LEU A 200 19.86 -13.58 15.08
N LYS A 201 19.14 -14.24 16.00
CA LYS A 201 19.67 -15.15 17.05
C LYS A 201 20.79 -14.50 17.87
N ARG A 202 20.62 -13.23 18.19
CA ARG A 202 21.55 -12.43 18.99
C ARG A 202 20.83 -11.31 19.72
N GLU A 203 21.52 -10.74 20.71
CA GLU A 203 20.97 -9.64 21.51
C GLU A 203 20.78 -8.35 20.70
N VAL A 204 19.63 -7.73 20.87
CA VAL A 204 19.29 -6.39 20.41
C VAL A 204 18.70 -5.64 21.60
N SER A 205 19.21 -4.47 21.90
CA SER A 205 18.73 -3.61 23.00
C SER A 205 17.98 -2.39 22.46
N SER A 206 17.20 -1.75 23.30
CA SER A 206 16.54 -0.48 22.95
C SER A 206 17.36 0.69 23.47
N VAL A 207 17.27 1.82 22.78
CA VAL A 207 17.77 3.13 23.20
C VAL A 207 16.70 4.18 22.92
N ASP A 208 16.65 5.20 23.77
CA ASP A 208 15.76 6.32 23.58
C ASP A 208 16.18 7.11 22.31
N TYR A 209 15.23 7.33 21.39
CA TYR A 209 15.48 8.05 20.14
C TYR A 209 15.85 9.51 20.38
N ASP A 210 15.32 10.16 21.42
CA ASP A 210 15.66 11.55 21.77
C ASP A 210 17.15 11.76 22.09
N LEU A 211 17.85 10.70 22.52
CA LEU A 211 19.28 10.74 22.78
C LEU A 211 20.14 10.67 21.49
N VAL A 212 19.55 10.25 20.37
CA VAL A 212 20.30 9.91 19.16
C VAL A 212 19.81 10.61 17.88
N LYS A 213 18.60 11.16 17.85
CA LYS A 213 17.95 11.75 16.66
C LYS A 213 18.78 12.85 15.99
N ASP A 214 19.49 13.65 16.76
CA ASP A 214 20.31 14.76 16.25
C ASP A 214 21.76 14.35 15.92
N ARG A 215 22.09 13.06 16.04
CA ARG A 215 23.43 12.54 15.75
C ARG A 215 23.63 12.43 14.23
N PRO A 216 24.83 12.79 13.70
CA PRO A 216 25.20 12.45 12.35
C PRO A 216 25.04 10.94 12.10
N HIS A 217 24.34 10.57 11.03
CA HIS A 217 24.03 9.18 10.75
C HIS A 217 24.20 8.84 9.27
N HIS A 218 24.21 7.57 8.96
CA HIS A 218 24.25 7.00 7.64
C HIS A 218 22.88 6.42 7.26
N LYS A 219 22.61 6.38 5.97
CA LYS A 219 21.42 5.77 5.38
C LYS A 219 21.82 4.45 4.73
N LEU A 220 21.18 3.35 5.13
CA LEU A 220 21.32 2.06 4.47
C LEU A 220 20.32 2.02 3.31
N LYS A 221 20.82 2.04 2.07
CA LYS A 221 20.00 1.93 0.87
C LYS A 221 19.60 0.47 0.63
N GLY A 222 18.37 0.25 0.15
CA GLY A 222 17.82 -1.08 -0.09
C GLY A 222 16.88 -1.09 -1.28
N ILE A 223 15.69 -1.68 -1.13
CA ILE A 223 14.75 -1.93 -2.22
C ILE A 223 14.51 -0.71 -3.12
N ALA A 224 14.40 -0.95 -4.43
CA ALA A 224 14.04 0.10 -5.38
C ALA A 224 12.61 0.60 -5.13
N SER A 225 12.43 1.92 -5.16
CA SER A 225 11.11 2.57 -5.01
C SER A 225 10.09 2.08 -6.04
N ASP A 226 10.54 1.78 -7.27
CA ASP A 226 9.72 1.22 -8.33
C ASP A 226 9.05 -0.12 -7.95
N SER A 227 9.72 -0.96 -7.16
CA SER A 227 9.15 -2.24 -6.67
C SER A 227 7.98 -1.99 -5.72
N LEU A 228 8.12 -1.01 -4.82
CA LEU A 228 7.06 -0.61 -3.89
C LEU A 228 5.88 0.03 -4.64
N PHE A 229 6.14 0.93 -5.59
CA PHE A 229 5.10 1.57 -6.41
C PHE A 229 4.32 0.55 -7.24
N LYS A 230 5.02 -0.38 -7.88
CA LYS A 230 4.40 -1.44 -8.68
C LYS A 230 3.46 -2.28 -7.82
N GLN A 231 3.93 -2.80 -6.69
CA GLN A 231 3.13 -3.62 -5.78
C GLN A 231 1.92 -2.84 -5.28
N MET A 232 2.13 -1.61 -4.77
CA MET A 232 1.05 -0.74 -4.28
C MET A 232 -0.05 -0.51 -5.32
N LEU A 233 0.32 -0.22 -6.56
CA LEU A 233 -0.68 0.09 -7.61
C LEU A 233 -1.34 -1.17 -8.16
N THR A 234 -0.56 -2.23 -8.45
CA THR A 234 -1.04 -3.45 -9.12
C THR A 234 -2.06 -4.20 -8.27
N ILE A 235 -1.77 -4.47 -7.00
CA ILE A 235 -2.67 -5.21 -6.10
C ILE A 235 -3.46 -4.29 -5.16
N SER A 236 -3.22 -2.99 -5.25
CA SER A 236 -3.88 -1.99 -4.40
C SER A 236 -3.52 -2.10 -2.91
N ASP A 237 -2.25 -2.38 -2.62
CA ASP A 237 -1.75 -2.56 -1.27
C ASP A 237 -1.91 -1.28 -0.44
N ASN A 238 -2.61 -1.39 0.69
CA ASN A 238 -2.86 -0.26 1.57
C ASN A 238 -1.65 0.02 2.46
N PHE A 239 -1.01 -1.04 2.96
CA PHE A 239 0.13 -0.89 3.85
C PHE A 239 1.29 -0.19 3.14
N LEU A 240 1.61 -0.61 1.92
CA LEU A 240 2.63 0.05 1.12
C LEU A 240 2.29 1.52 0.85
N ALA A 241 1.02 1.82 0.58
CA ALA A 241 0.60 3.21 0.34
C ALA A 241 0.82 4.09 1.58
N GLU A 242 0.54 3.58 2.77
CA GLU A 242 0.76 4.29 4.02
C GLU A 242 2.26 4.44 4.33
N GLN A 243 3.03 3.36 4.19
CA GLN A 243 4.47 3.37 4.45
C GLN A 243 5.26 4.25 3.46
N LEU A 244 4.83 4.37 2.21
CA LEU A 244 5.43 5.29 1.24
C LEU A 244 5.34 6.75 1.70
N LEU A 245 4.26 7.16 2.38
CA LEU A 245 4.16 8.49 2.98
C LEU A 245 5.04 8.62 4.23
N VAL A 246 5.16 7.57 5.04
CA VAL A 246 6.10 7.55 6.19
C VAL A 246 7.54 7.70 5.70
N MET A 247 7.94 6.92 4.67
CA MET A 247 9.26 7.02 4.04
C MET A 247 9.52 8.39 3.42
N ALA A 248 8.52 8.96 2.75
CA ALA A 248 8.62 10.30 2.17
C ALA A 248 8.79 11.37 3.26
N SER A 249 8.23 11.17 4.46
CA SER A 249 8.43 12.03 5.61
C SER A 249 9.87 11.93 6.15
N ASP A 250 10.40 10.71 6.30
CA ASP A 250 11.81 10.49 6.66
C ASP A 250 12.75 11.22 5.68
N GLN A 251 12.50 11.05 4.38
CA GLN A 251 13.34 11.63 3.32
C GLN A 251 13.37 13.15 3.33
N LEU A 252 12.23 13.81 3.62
CA LEU A 252 12.11 15.27 3.58
C LEU A 252 12.44 15.96 4.90
N PHE A 253 12.16 15.29 6.02
CA PHE A 253 12.05 15.98 7.30
C PHE A 253 12.80 15.28 8.44
N ASP A 254 13.45 14.16 8.15
CA ASP A 254 14.05 13.27 9.19
C ASP A 254 13.04 13.01 10.33
N SER A 255 11.76 12.82 9.98
CA SER A 255 10.64 12.56 10.89
C SER A 255 9.58 11.72 10.19
N LEU A 256 8.72 11.03 10.94
CA LEU A 256 7.77 10.06 10.40
C LEU A 256 6.31 10.57 10.44
N ASN A 257 6.09 11.81 10.05
CA ASN A 257 4.79 12.49 10.13
C ASN A 257 4.08 12.51 8.76
N VAL A 258 3.08 11.66 8.59
CA VAL A 258 2.31 11.52 7.34
C VAL A 258 1.54 12.80 6.99
N ASP A 259 0.94 13.48 7.96
CA ASP A 259 0.15 14.69 7.71
C ASP A 259 1.02 15.80 7.12
N ARG A 260 2.26 15.90 7.58
CA ARG A 260 3.24 16.86 7.07
C ARG A 260 3.62 16.62 5.61
N VAL A 261 3.76 15.35 5.21
CA VAL A 261 4.03 14.99 3.80
C VAL A 261 2.82 15.27 2.92
N ILE A 262 1.63 14.95 3.41
CA ILE A 262 0.38 15.23 2.68
C ILE A 262 0.26 16.73 2.40
N GLU A 263 0.43 17.58 3.42
CA GLU A 263 0.36 19.04 3.24
C GLU A 263 1.47 19.57 2.33
N TYR A 264 2.69 19.02 2.45
CA TYR A 264 3.79 19.35 1.55
C TYR A 264 3.47 18.99 0.09
N GLY A 265 2.92 17.78 -0.14
CA GLY A 265 2.53 17.30 -1.45
C GLY A 265 1.43 18.15 -2.08
N ILE A 266 0.41 18.50 -1.31
CA ILE A 266 -0.67 19.39 -1.77
C ILE A 266 -0.11 20.77 -2.15
N THR A 267 0.78 21.33 -1.34
CA THR A 267 1.29 22.69 -1.52
C THR A 267 2.31 22.79 -2.66
N ASN A 268 3.16 21.80 -2.84
CA ASN A 268 4.29 21.88 -3.76
C ASN A 268 4.09 21.13 -5.08
N PHE A 269 3.27 20.08 -5.11
CA PHE A 269 3.12 19.21 -6.27
C PHE A 269 1.71 19.15 -6.85
N LEU A 270 0.69 19.50 -6.05
CA LEU A 270 -0.73 19.35 -6.39
C LEU A 270 -1.50 20.68 -6.32
N ASN A 271 -0.83 21.81 -6.15
CA ASN A 271 -1.41 23.14 -6.02
C ASN A 271 -2.04 23.67 -7.33
N ASP A 272 -1.71 23.07 -8.45
CA ASP A 272 -2.22 23.35 -9.77
C ASP A 272 -3.40 22.46 -10.21
N LEU A 273 -3.84 21.53 -9.36
CA LEU A 273 -5.06 20.76 -9.63
C LEU A 273 -6.28 21.70 -9.66
N PRO A 274 -7.26 21.45 -10.55
CA PRO A 274 -8.47 22.27 -10.67
C PRO A 274 -9.22 22.48 -9.35
N ASP A 275 -9.23 21.46 -8.50
CA ASP A 275 -9.81 21.52 -7.15
C ASP A 275 -8.83 20.90 -6.16
N ARG A 276 -8.59 21.60 -5.04
CA ARG A 276 -7.72 21.10 -3.98
C ARG A 276 -8.30 19.81 -3.38
N PRO A 277 -7.57 18.68 -3.37
CA PRO A 277 -8.06 17.47 -2.74
C PRO A 277 -8.13 17.61 -1.21
N ILE A 278 -9.11 16.95 -0.57
CA ILE A 278 -9.07 16.62 0.84
C ILE A 278 -8.39 15.26 0.94
N TRP A 279 -7.14 15.26 1.40
CA TRP A 279 -6.30 14.07 1.42
C TRP A 279 -5.81 13.83 2.84
N VAL A 280 -6.13 12.67 3.44
CA VAL A 280 -5.89 12.38 4.87
C VAL A 280 -5.16 11.07 5.13
N ASP A 281 -5.03 10.18 4.14
CA ASP A 281 -4.24 8.94 4.25
C ASP A 281 -3.66 8.51 2.90
N GLY A 282 -2.69 7.62 2.92
CA GLY A 282 -2.03 7.14 1.70
C GLY A 282 -2.86 6.14 0.90
N SER A 283 -3.65 5.33 1.56
CA SER A 283 -4.32 4.16 1.00
C SER A 283 -5.69 4.45 0.40
N GLY A 284 -6.39 5.46 0.92
CA GLY A 284 -7.79 5.72 0.62
C GLY A 284 -8.77 4.87 1.45
N LEU A 285 -8.31 4.29 2.56
CA LEU A 285 -9.18 3.64 3.54
C LEU A 285 -10.13 4.66 4.18
N SER A 286 -9.62 5.86 4.45
CA SER A 286 -10.42 6.93 5.02
C SER A 286 -11.49 7.43 4.05
N SER A 287 -12.76 7.39 4.49
CA SER A 287 -13.85 8.03 3.77
C SER A 287 -13.80 9.56 3.80
N TYR A 288 -12.89 10.15 4.59
CA TYR A 288 -12.66 11.59 4.64
C TYR A 288 -11.90 12.11 3.41
N ASN A 289 -11.15 11.26 2.70
CA ASN A 289 -10.56 11.64 1.43
C ASN A 289 -11.64 12.08 0.43
N LYS A 290 -11.42 13.22 -0.23
CA LYS A 290 -12.30 13.73 -1.29
C LYS A 290 -11.48 14.31 -2.43
N ILE A 291 -11.88 13.97 -3.64
CA ILE A 291 -11.30 14.52 -4.86
C ILE A 291 -12.36 14.62 -5.95
N THR A 292 -12.19 15.55 -6.90
CA THR A 292 -13.08 15.69 -8.04
C THR A 292 -12.61 14.88 -9.24
N PRO A 293 -13.49 14.41 -10.13
CA PRO A 293 -13.09 13.72 -11.36
C PRO A 293 -12.13 14.55 -12.23
N ARG A 294 -12.32 15.88 -12.34
CA ARG A 294 -11.41 16.72 -13.12
C ARG A 294 -10.02 16.86 -12.51
N SER A 295 -9.91 16.82 -11.17
CA SER A 295 -8.61 16.79 -10.48
C SER A 295 -7.92 15.43 -10.63
N ILE A 296 -8.66 14.31 -10.68
CA ILE A 296 -8.09 13.00 -11.06
C ILE A 296 -7.55 13.02 -12.49
N ILE A 297 -8.29 13.60 -13.46
CA ILE A 297 -7.81 13.72 -14.85
C ILE A 297 -6.53 14.56 -14.92
N ALA A 298 -6.48 15.70 -14.23
CA ALA A 298 -5.28 16.54 -14.16
C ALA A 298 -4.10 15.79 -13.50
N LEU A 299 -4.35 15.02 -12.45
CA LEU A 299 -3.33 14.19 -11.82
C LEU A 299 -2.81 13.08 -12.76
N LEU A 300 -3.69 12.42 -13.52
CA LEU A 300 -3.28 11.42 -14.52
C LEU A 300 -2.43 12.06 -15.63
N ASP A 301 -2.75 13.29 -16.03
CA ASP A 301 -1.93 14.05 -17.00
C ASP A 301 -0.53 14.34 -16.44
N LYS A 302 -0.43 14.81 -15.18
CA LYS A 302 0.87 14.99 -14.49
C LYS A 302 1.66 13.71 -14.43
N ILE A 303 1.04 12.60 -14.02
CA ILE A 303 1.68 11.28 -13.95
C ILE A 303 2.21 10.87 -15.33
N TRP A 304 1.40 11.01 -16.38
CA TRP A 304 1.79 10.63 -17.74
C TRP A 304 2.97 11.43 -18.28
N ASN A 305 3.02 12.72 -18.00
CA ASN A 305 4.06 13.62 -18.49
C ASN A 305 5.36 13.58 -17.68
N GLU A 306 5.29 13.21 -16.39
CA GLU A 306 6.44 13.29 -15.48
C GLU A 306 7.02 11.93 -15.10
N VAL A 307 6.27 10.84 -15.24
CA VAL A 307 6.73 9.47 -15.00
C VAL A 307 6.97 8.77 -16.33
N ALA A 308 8.06 8.01 -16.45
CA ALA A 308 8.34 7.27 -17.67
C ALA A 308 7.16 6.34 -18.03
N ASN A 309 6.60 6.47 -19.24
CA ASN A 309 5.37 5.78 -19.66
C ASN A 309 5.46 4.25 -19.52
N ARG A 310 6.67 3.66 -19.74
CA ARG A 310 6.91 2.23 -19.50
C ARG A 310 6.65 1.81 -18.05
N LYS A 311 6.93 2.69 -17.07
CA LYS A 311 6.66 2.44 -15.65
C LYS A 311 5.17 2.49 -15.38
N ILE A 312 4.43 3.44 -15.97
CA ILE A 312 2.97 3.54 -15.83
C ILE A 312 2.29 2.25 -16.30
N VAL A 313 2.64 1.79 -17.50
CA VAL A 313 2.11 0.54 -18.08
C VAL A 313 2.47 -0.68 -17.23
N ALA A 314 3.66 -0.68 -16.60
CA ALA A 314 4.14 -1.78 -15.76
C ALA A 314 3.53 -1.79 -14.35
N PHE A 315 3.13 -0.63 -13.81
CA PHE A 315 2.68 -0.50 -12.42
C PHE A 315 1.17 -0.54 -12.28
N PHE A 316 0.45 0.02 -13.27
CA PHE A 316 -1.01 0.06 -13.21
C PHE A 316 -1.60 -1.33 -13.49
N PRO A 317 -2.69 -1.70 -12.80
CA PRO A 317 -3.49 -2.86 -13.21
C PRO A 317 -3.88 -2.79 -14.68
N ALA A 318 -3.74 -3.89 -15.39
CA ALA A 318 -4.07 -3.99 -16.83
C ALA A 318 -5.35 -4.82 -17.04
N GLY A 319 -6.29 -4.27 -17.77
CA GLY A 319 -7.57 -4.90 -18.05
C GLY A 319 -7.43 -6.30 -18.67
N GLY A 320 -8.13 -7.28 -18.10
CA GLY A 320 -8.07 -8.67 -18.55
C GLY A 320 -6.76 -9.41 -18.30
N THR A 321 -5.75 -8.75 -17.68
CA THR A 321 -4.37 -9.28 -17.62
C THR A 321 -3.82 -9.31 -16.21
N SER A 322 -3.82 -8.18 -15.49
CA SER A 322 -3.13 -8.09 -14.21
C SER A 322 -3.86 -7.28 -13.15
N GLY A 323 -3.45 -7.49 -11.89
CA GLY A 323 -3.88 -6.70 -10.74
C GLY A 323 -5.39 -6.78 -10.48
N THR A 324 -5.93 -5.70 -9.94
CA THR A 324 -7.33 -5.63 -9.48
C THR A 324 -8.38 -5.69 -10.59
N ILE A 325 -7.97 -5.58 -11.85
CA ILE A 325 -8.87 -5.66 -13.02
C ILE A 325 -8.53 -6.83 -13.98
N LYS A 326 -7.77 -7.83 -13.49
CA LYS A 326 -7.38 -9.00 -14.29
C LYS A 326 -8.55 -9.81 -14.87
N SER A 327 -9.71 -9.75 -14.24
CA SER A 327 -10.93 -10.46 -14.68
C SER A 327 -11.94 -9.57 -15.41
N TRP A 328 -11.64 -8.27 -15.57
CA TRP A 328 -12.50 -7.24 -16.14
C TRP A 328 -11.81 -6.51 -17.28
N TYR A 329 -12.57 -5.86 -18.14
CA TYR A 329 -12.07 -4.99 -19.23
C TYR A 329 -11.12 -5.73 -20.17
N LYS A 330 -11.49 -6.95 -20.56
CA LYS A 330 -10.70 -7.77 -21.49
C LYS A 330 -10.66 -7.14 -22.87
N SER A 331 -9.47 -7.13 -23.47
CA SER A 331 -9.27 -6.76 -24.88
C SER A 331 -9.77 -7.88 -25.81
N ASP A 332 -10.08 -7.51 -27.03
CA ASP A 332 -10.25 -8.46 -28.16
C ASP A 332 -8.89 -8.81 -28.82
N THR A 333 -7.79 -8.33 -28.28
CA THR A 333 -6.41 -8.63 -28.67
C THR A 333 -5.60 -9.08 -27.44
N GLU A 334 -4.35 -9.50 -27.64
CA GLU A 334 -3.44 -9.85 -26.54
C GLU A 334 -2.98 -8.63 -25.72
N THR A 335 -3.05 -7.42 -26.31
CA THR A 335 -2.62 -6.19 -25.64
C THR A 335 -3.78 -5.59 -24.86
N PRO A 336 -3.62 -5.30 -23.56
CA PRO A 336 -4.62 -4.59 -22.77
C PRO A 336 -4.90 -3.20 -23.36
N TYR A 337 -6.16 -2.83 -23.43
CA TYR A 337 -6.56 -1.48 -23.85
C TYR A 337 -6.74 -0.51 -22.68
N LEU A 338 -6.72 -1.02 -21.44
CA LEU A 338 -7.01 -0.27 -20.24
C LEU A 338 -5.95 -0.51 -19.17
N TYR A 339 -5.39 0.58 -18.63
CA TYR A 339 -4.50 0.59 -17.48
C TYR A 339 -5.08 1.53 -16.45
N ALA A 340 -5.58 0.99 -15.32
CA ALA A 340 -6.38 1.80 -14.42
C ALA A 340 -6.29 1.36 -12.95
N LYS A 341 -6.36 2.34 -12.05
CA LYS A 341 -6.47 2.12 -10.62
C LYS A 341 -7.94 2.00 -10.21
N THR A 342 -8.26 0.93 -9.53
CA THR A 342 -9.56 0.75 -8.86
C THR A 342 -9.57 1.39 -7.48
N GLY A 343 -10.75 1.73 -6.99
CA GLY A 343 -10.99 2.08 -5.59
C GLY A 343 -12.35 1.56 -5.14
N THR A 344 -12.40 0.80 -4.03
CA THR A 344 -13.67 0.24 -3.54
C THR A 344 -13.72 0.32 -2.01
N LEU A 345 -14.81 0.90 -1.52
CA LEU A 345 -15.28 0.84 -0.14
C LEU A 345 -16.78 0.48 -0.17
N SER A 346 -17.39 0.28 0.99
CA SER A 346 -18.84 0.08 1.06
C SER A 346 -19.58 1.27 0.43
N GLY A 347 -20.41 1.02 -0.59
CA GLY A 347 -21.14 2.05 -1.33
C GLY A 347 -20.27 2.97 -2.20
N THR A 348 -19.02 2.62 -2.44
CA THR A 348 -18.07 3.41 -3.27
C THR A 348 -17.33 2.49 -4.23
N HIS A 349 -17.33 2.85 -5.53
CA HIS A 349 -16.49 2.21 -6.53
C HIS A 349 -15.98 3.23 -7.54
N CYS A 350 -14.66 3.29 -7.69
CA CYS A 350 -13.97 4.20 -8.60
C CYS A 350 -13.04 3.42 -9.53
N LEU A 351 -12.88 3.94 -10.75
CA LEU A 351 -11.90 3.45 -11.72
C LEU A 351 -11.38 4.65 -12.50
N SER A 352 -10.07 4.88 -12.46
CA SER A 352 -9.44 6.00 -13.16
C SER A 352 -8.10 5.58 -13.77
N GLY A 353 -7.79 6.06 -14.96
CA GLY A 353 -6.57 5.67 -15.67
C GLY A 353 -6.57 6.03 -17.14
N TYR A 354 -5.89 5.19 -17.90
CA TYR A 354 -5.55 5.37 -19.31
C TYR A 354 -6.26 4.32 -20.18
N LEU A 355 -6.89 4.78 -21.27
CA LEU A 355 -7.50 3.94 -22.29
C LEU A 355 -6.78 4.17 -23.62
N PHE A 356 -6.29 3.10 -24.24
CA PHE A 356 -5.66 3.12 -25.54
C PHE A 356 -6.64 2.59 -26.57
N ALA A 357 -7.18 3.48 -27.40
CA ALA A 357 -8.15 3.14 -28.44
C ALA A 357 -7.48 2.41 -29.63
N LYS A 358 -8.26 1.66 -30.42
CA LYS A 358 -7.76 0.99 -31.63
C LYS A 358 -7.16 1.93 -32.68
N SER A 359 -7.57 3.19 -32.69
CA SER A 359 -6.98 4.23 -33.53
C SER A 359 -5.54 4.62 -33.13
N GLY A 360 -5.03 4.11 -32.01
CA GLY A 360 -3.75 4.51 -31.40
C GLY A 360 -3.87 5.71 -30.46
N ARG A 361 -5.05 6.31 -30.30
CA ARG A 361 -5.25 7.42 -29.37
C ARG A 361 -5.30 6.93 -27.94
N MET A 362 -4.67 7.71 -27.05
CA MET A 362 -4.79 7.54 -25.61
C MET A 362 -5.81 8.54 -25.05
N LEU A 363 -6.64 8.08 -24.12
CA LEU A 363 -7.61 8.88 -23.41
C LEU A 363 -7.41 8.70 -21.90
N TYR A 364 -7.64 9.77 -21.14
CA TYR A 364 -7.75 9.69 -19.69
C TYR A 364 -9.22 9.59 -19.28
N PHE A 365 -9.49 8.79 -18.28
CA PHE A 365 -10.84 8.65 -17.78
C PHE A 365 -10.88 8.56 -16.25
N SER A 366 -12.01 9.00 -15.68
CA SER A 366 -12.32 8.84 -14.27
C SER A 366 -13.81 8.54 -14.10
N PHE A 367 -14.11 7.34 -13.59
CA PHE A 367 -15.41 6.96 -13.07
C PHE A 367 -15.38 6.99 -11.55
N MET A 368 -16.31 7.73 -10.92
CA MET A 368 -16.44 7.83 -9.48
C MET A 368 -17.90 7.63 -9.09
N HIS A 369 -18.20 6.49 -8.49
CA HIS A 369 -19.53 6.12 -8.03
C HIS A 369 -19.55 6.07 -6.51
N ASN A 370 -20.36 6.91 -5.89
CA ASN A 370 -20.56 6.94 -4.44
C ASN A 370 -22.03 6.78 -4.10
N ASN A 371 -22.30 6.30 -2.88
CA ASN A 371 -23.64 6.17 -2.31
C ASN A 371 -24.59 5.22 -3.11
N TYR A 372 -24.02 4.17 -3.69
CA TYR A 372 -24.81 3.14 -4.33
C TYR A 372 -25.09 1.97 -3.38
N ILE A 373 -26.21 1.25 -3.62
CA ILE A 373 -26.68 0.10 -2.84
C ILE A 373 -26.69 -1.22 -3.62
N ILE A 374 -26.33 -1.17 -4.91
CA ILE A 374 -26.26 -2.36 -5.78
C ILE A 374 -24.93 -3.09 -5.62
N ASN A 375 -24.84 -4.31 -6.14
CA ASN A 375 -23.56 -5.02 -6.17
C ASN A 375 -22.55 -4.31 -7.08
N SER A 376 -21.32 -4.13 -6.62
CA SER A 376 -20.25 -3.46 -7.39
C SER A 376 -19.92 -4.15 -8.72
N ASN A 377 -20.17 -5.44 -8.86
CA ASN A 377 -19.99 -6.16 -10.14
C ASN A 377 -20.96 -5.67 -11.23
N ILE A 378 -22.14 -5.20 -10.84
CA ILE A 378 -23.08 -4.57 -11.79
C ILE A 378 -22.46 -3.28 -12.34
N LEU A 379 -21.91 -2.43 -11.45
CA LEU A 379 -21.22 -1.19 -11.87
C LEU A 379 -20.03 -1.49 -12.78
N LYS A 380 -19.20 -2.47 -12.44
CA LYS A 380 -18.05 -2.86 -13.27
C LYS A 380 -18.50 -3.28 -14.66
N SER A 381 -19.58 -4.08 -14.76
CA SER A 381 -20.16 -4.49 -16.05
C SER A 381 -20.68 -3.30 -16.85
N GLU A 382 -21.35 -2.34 -16.21
CA GLU A 382 -21.83 -1.14 -16.92
C GLU A 382 -20.67 -0.24 -17.38
N MET A 383 -19.63 -0.10 -16.55
CA MET A 383 -18.42 0.64 -16.95
C MET A 383 -17.70 -0.04 -18.13
N GLU A 384 -17.64 -1.37 -18.18
CA GLU A 384 -17.07 -2.13 -19.29
C GLU A 384 -17.86 -1.90 -20.58
N LYS A 385 -19.21 -1.88 -20.51
CA LYS A 385 -20.08 -1.56 -21.66
C LYS A 385 -19.87 -0.15 -22.21
N VAL A 386 -19.37 0.78 -21.39
CA VAL A 386 -19.02 2.15 -21.83
C VAL A 386 -17.60 2.20 -22.40
N LEU A 387 -16.63 1.60 -21.71
CA LEU A 387 -15.21 1.71 -22.08
C LEU A 387 -14.85 0.90 -23.32
N PHE A 388 -15.44 -0.28 -23.49
CA PHE A 388 -15.12 -1.15 -24.64
C PHE A 388 -15.54 -0.55 -26.01
N PRO A 389 -16.74 0.04 -26.20
CA PRO A 389 -17.06 0.77 -27.44
C PRO A 389 -16.14 1.98 -27.68
N ILE A 390 -15.72 2.70 -26.64
CA ILE A 390 -14.75 3.80 -26.79
C ILE A 390 -13.42 3.26 -27.32
N TYR A 391 -12.94 2.15 -26.77
CA TYR A 391 -11.75 1.47 -27.29
C TYR A 391 -11.87 1.11 -28.76
N GLN A 392 -13.04 0.59 -29.18
CA GLN A 392 -13.25 0.11 -30.55
C GLN A 392 -13.41 1.21 -31.58
N HIS A 393 -14.06 2.33 -31.23
CA HIS A 393 -14.58 3.30 -32.20
C HIS A 393 -13.96 4.70 -32.09
N TYR A 394 -13.24 5.01 -31.02
CA TYR A 394 -12.58 6.31 -30.87
C TYR A 394 -11.18 6.29 -31.45
#